data_d2f5f199c7dc4945b278932832ee5043
#
_entry.id   d2f5f199c7dc4945b278932832ee5043
#
_cell.length_a   1.000
_cell.length_b   1.000
_cell.length_c   1.000
_cell.angle_alpha   90.00
_cell.angle_beta   90.00
_cell.angle_gamma   90.00
#
_symmetry.space_group_name_H-M   'P 1'
#
loop_
_entity.id
_entity.type
_entity.pdbx_description
1 polymer ?
#
loop_
_entity_poly.entity_id
_entity_poly.type
_entity_poly.pdbx_seq_one_letter_code
_entity_poly.pdbx_strand_id
1 'polypeptide(L)'
;MAELHSDANNINKDTALDEKGNAPNDRTKPPNQHDILTGSRADGTAFIGGSGGGVPFPDMTCGNWTKGTAEGSAMVGHFDRSGPVTASWANSWNSSHPTIGCSMEKIRPTGGDGRLYCFAAD
;
A
#
# COMPACT_ATOMS: atom_id res chain seq x y z
N MET A 1 0.10 3.48 11.42
CA MET A 1 0.92 4.71 11.31
C MET A 1 0.72 5.32 9.93
N ALA A 2 0.68 6.63 9.85
CA ALA A 2 0.47 7.36 8.61
C ALA A 2 1.78 7.99 8.12
N GLU A 3 1.89 8.15 6.82
CA GLU A 3 2.98 8.89 6.19
C GLU A 3 2.44 10.21 5.63
N LEU A 4 3.15 11.29 5.86
CA LEU A 4 2.74 12.64 5.46
C LEU A 4 3.43 13.04 4.16
N HIS A 5 2.63 13.42 3.16
CA HIS A 5 3.11 13.88 1.87
C HIS A 5 2.34 15.11 1.39
N SER A 6 3.01 16.01 0.68
CA SER A 6 2.36 17.16 0.05
C SER A 6 1.54 16.74 -1.19
N ASP A 7 2.07 15.79 -1.94
CA ASP A 7 1.43 15.20 -3.11
C ASP A 7 2.12 13.87 -3.48
N ALA A 8 1.55 13.13 -4.43
CA ALA A 8 2.09 11.84 -4.85
C ALA A 8 3.49 11.92 -5.51
N ASN A 9 3.88 13.07 -6.06
CA ASN A 9 5.19 13.23 -6.69
C ASN A 9 6.32 13.25 -5.66
N ASN A 10 6.02 13.65 -4.43
CA ASN A 10 6.97 13.70 -3.32
C ASN A 10 7.09 12.37 -2.55
N ILE A 11 6.36 11.34 -2.94
CA ILE A 11 6.44 10.03 -2.29
C ILE A 11 7.66 9.28 -2.80
N ASN A 12 8.69 9.17 -1.97
CA ASN A 12 9.89 8.37 -2.22
C ASN A 12 10.64 8.10 -0.90
N LYS A 13 11.68 7.27 -0.95
CA LYS A 13 12.45 6.85 0.23
C LYS A 13 13.15 7.98 0.98
N ASP A 14 13.40 9.11 0.33
CA ASP A 14 14.14 10.23 0.91
C ASP A 14 13.23 11.28 1.55
N THR A 15 11.94 11.25 1.22
CA THR A 15 10.94 12.21 1.70
C THR A 15 9.89 11.61 2.62
N ALA A 16 9.74 10.29 2.64
CA ALA A 16 8.74 9.62 3.47
C ALA A 16 9.08 9.73 4.95
N LEU A 17 8.15 10.25 5.72
CA LEU A 17 8.23 10.37 7.18
C LEU A 17 6.95 9.81 7.81
N ASP A 18 7.08 9.15 8.94
CA ASP A 18 5.93 8.77 9.76
C ASP A 18 5.42 9.96 10.60
N GLU A 19 4.34 9.75 11.34
CA GLU A 19 3.72 10.78 12.19
C GLU A 19 4.62 11.30 13.33
N LYS A 20 5.76 10.65 13.55
CA LYS A 20 6.79 11.05 14.53
C LYS A 20 8.00 11.73 13.88
N GLY A 21 7.97 11.87 12.56
CA GLY A 21 9.08 12.44 11.80
C GLY A 21 10.24 11.47 11.54
N ASN A 22 10.03 10.17 11.73
CA ASN A 22 11.04 9.15 11.42
C ASN A 22 10.86 8.60 10.01
N ALA A 23 11.95 8.32 9.32
CA ALA A 23 11.90 7.62 8.05
C ALA A 23 11.48 6.15 8.27
N PRO A 24 10.42 5.67 7.60
CA PRO A 24 10.08 4.25 7.65
C PRO A 24 11.15 3.42 6.95
N ASN A 25 11.20 2.14 7.26
CA ASN A 25 12.15 1.24 6.61
C ASN A 25 11.72 1.00 5.16
N ASP A 26 12.61 1.31 4.25
CA ASP A 26 12.47 0.94 2.85
C ASP A 26 12.72 -0.57 2.65
N ARG A 27 12.58 -1.04 1.42
CA ARG A 27 12.73 -2.45 1.05
C ARG A 27 14.07 -3.05 1.43
N THR A 28 15.12 -2.26 1.57
CA THR A 28 16.49 -2.72 1.86
C THR A 28 16.78 -2.86 3.35
N LYS A 29 15.88 -2.36 4.20
CA LYS A 29 16.08 -2.33 5.66
C LYS A 29 15.12 -3.28 6.38
N PRO A 30 15.62 -4.18 7.24
CA PRO A 30 14.76 -5.04 8.05
C PRO A 30 14.24 -4.30 9.31
N PRO A 31 12.99 -4.54 9.71
CA PRO A 31 11.94 -5.20 8.94
C PRO A 31 11.49 -4.33 7.77
N ASN A 32 11.22 -4.95 6.62
CA ASN A 32 10.70 -4.23 5.46
C ASN A 32 9.31 -3.65 5.78
N GLN A 33 9.12 -2.35 5.52
CA GLN A 33 7.89 -1.61 5.82
C GLN A 33 7.45 -0.76 4.63
N HIS A 34 7.92 -1.10 3.41
CA HIS A 34 7.70 -0.23 2.25
C HIS A 34 6.30 -0.34 1.63
N ASP A 35 5.54 -1.37 1.99
CA ASP A 35 4.16 -1.53 1.53
C ASP A 35 3.22 -0.64 2.33
N ILE A 36 2.56 0.27 1.66
CA ILE A 36 1.54 1.15 2.24
C ILE A 36 0.17 0.68 1.77
N LEU A 37 -0.77 0.51 2.69
CA LEU A 37 -2.13 0.11 2.39
C LEU A 37 -2.86 1.23 1.64
N THR A 38 -3.30 0.97 0.43
CA THR A 38 -3.97 1.97 -0.40
C THR A 38 -5.37 1.55 -0.84
N GLY A 39 -5.58 0.27 -1.08
CA GLY A 39 -6.85 -0.22 -1.65
C GLY A 39 -7.16 0.42 -3.00
N SER A 40 -6.14 0.86 -3.72
CA SER A 40 -6.26 1.72 -4.90
C SER A 40 -5.86 1.01 -6.18
N ARG A 41 -6.56 1.33 -7.28
CA ARG A 41 -6.04 1.11 -8.63
C ARG A 41 -5.00 2.17 -8.95
N ALA A 42 -4.24 1.94 -10.02
CA ALA A 42 -3.18 2.87 -10.44
C ALA A 42 -3.70 4.28 -10.77
N ASP A 43 -4.95 4.40 -11.21
CA ASP A 43 -5.62 5.67 -11.50
C ASP A 43 -6.17 6.40 -10.26
N GLY A 44 -5.97 5.82 -9.05
CA GLY A 44 -6.42 6.40 -7.79
C GLY A 44 -7.84 6.03 -7.39
N THR A 45 -8.57 5.27 -8.20
CA THR A 45 -9.92 4.81 -7.82
C THR A 45 -9.86 3.63 -6.84
N ALA A 46 -10.87 3.48 -5.98
CA ALA A 46 -10.96 2.39 -5.02
C ALA A 46 -11.03 1.02 -5.72
N PHE A 47 -10.24 0.07 -5.26
CA PHE A 47 -10.20 -1.28 -5.81
C PHE A 47 -11.21 -2.19 -5.10
N ILE A 48 -12.46 -1.80 -5.09
CA ILE A 48 -13.57 -2.61 -4.56
C ILE A 48 -13.90 -3.75 -5.52
N GLY A 49 -14.39 -4.86 -4.98
CA GLY A 49 -14.81 -6.01 -5.76
C GLY A 49 -15.97 -5.70 -6.70
N GLY A 50 -16.09 -6.48 -7.75
CA GLY A 50 -17.10 -6.30 -8.77
C GLY A 50 -16.93 -7.24 -9.94
N SER A 51 -17.46 -6.86 -11.10
CA SER A 51 -17.24 -7.57 -12.35
C SER A 51 -17.05 -6.58 -13.50
N GLY A 52 -16.14 -6.90 -14.41
CA GLY A 52 -15.89 -6.14 -15.63
C GLY A 52 -15.83 -7.08 -16.83
N GLY A 53 -16.60 -6.78 -17.88
CA GLY A 53 -16.68 -7.65 -19.04
C GLY A 53 -17.16 -9.06 -18.74
N GLY A 54 -18.00 -9.24 -17.71
CA GLY A 54 -18.48 -10.55 -17.27
C GLY A 54 -17.52 -11.35 -16.40
N VAL A 55 -16.33 -10.81 -16.09
CA VAL A 55 -15.32 -11.46 -15.25
C VAL A 55 -15.36 -10.83 -13.85
N PRO A 56 -15.60 -11.61 -12.78
CA PRO A 56 -15.54 -11.10 -11.43
C PRO A 56 -14.09 -10.80 -11.03
N PHE A 57 -13.90 -9.75 -10.23
CA PHE A 57 -12.61 -9.43 -9.60
C PHE A 57 -12.80 -9.20 -8.10
N PRO A 58 -11.80 -9.56 -7.28
CA PRO A 58 -11.93 -9.50 -5.84
C PRO A 58 -11.88 -8.06 -5.32
N ASP A 59 -12.39 -7.88 -4.09
CA ASP A 59 -12.15 -6.69 -3.30
C ASP A 59 -10.69 -6.64 -2.83
N MET A 60 -10.04 -5.51 -3.02
CA MET A 60 -8.66 -5.22 -2.60
C MET A 60 -8.59 -4.07 -1.60
N THR A 61 -9.63 -3.93 -0.77
CA THR A 61 -9.75 -2.88 0.24
C THR A 61 -9.95 -3.45 1.66
N CYS A 62 -9.75 -4.75 1.86
CA CYS A 62 -10.11 -5.42 3.11
C CYS A 62 -11.55 -5.12 3.52
N GLY A 63 -12.49 -5.21 2.59
CA GLY A 63 -13.91 -4.95 2.82
C GLY A 63 -14.18 -3.50 3.19
N ASN A 64 -13.60 -2.56 2.46
CA ASN A 64 -13.63 -1.13 2.78
C ASN A 64 -13.12 -0.85 4.20
N TRP A 65 -11.98 -1.45 4.51
CA TRP A 65 -11.27 -1.30 5.79
C TRP A 65 -12.03 -1.83 7.02
N THR A 66 -12.96 -2.76 6.80
CA THR A 66 -13.73 -3.38 7.89
C THR A 66 -13.18 -4.73 8.35
N LYS A 67 -12.29 -5.35 7.57
CA LYS A 67 -11.70 -6.65 7.87
C LYS A 67 -10.30 -6.52 8.46
N GLY A 68 -10.05 -7.23 9.56
CA GLY A 68 -8.74 -7.35 10.17
C GLY A 68 -8.33 -8.81 10.39
N THR A 69 -8.87 -9.74 9.61
CA THR A 69 -8.64 -11.18 9.72
C THR A 69 -7.59 -11.66 8.72
N ALA A 70 -7.21 -12.93 8.80
CA ALA A 70 -6.29 -13.55 7.85
C ALA A 70 -6.83 -13.64 6.41
N GLU A 71 -8.14 -13.46 6.25
CA GLU A 71 -8.83 -13.50 4.97
C GLU A 71 -8.88 -12.12 4.31
N GLY A 72 -9.15 -12.12 3.01
CA GLY A 72 -9.24 -10.90 2.21
C GLY A 72 -7.90 -10.42 1.72
N SER A 73 -7.89 -9.25 1.11
CA SER A 73 -6.69 -8.58 0.60
C SER A 73 -6.89 -7.08 0.55
N ALA A 74 -5.79 -6.34 0.63
CA ALA A 74 -5.74 -4.93 0.28
C ALA A 74 -4.65 -4.71 -0.76
N MET A 75 -4.90 -3.82 -1.73
CA MET A 75 -3.84 -3.33 -2.60
C MET A 75 -2.88 -2.47 -1.80
N VAL A 76 -1.59 -2.63 -2.06
CA VAL A 76 -0.53 -1.79 -1.48
C VAL A 76 0.21 -1.04 -2.57
N GLY A 77 0.87 0.04 -2.16
CA GLY A 77 1.86 0.75 -2.96
C GLY A 77 3.20 0.78 -2.24
N HIS A 78 4.27 0.94 -2.99
CA HIS A 78 5.63 1.04 -2.47
C HIS A 78 6.05 2.50 -2.34
N PHE A 79 6.17 3.01 -1.11
CA PHE A 79 6.56 4.41 -0.92
C PHE A 79 7.97 4.71 -1.45
N ASP A 80 8.86 3.72 -1.38
CA ASP A 80 10.24 3.84 -1.87
C ASP A 80 10.36 3.64 -3.40
N ARG A 81 9.24 3.42 -4.09
CA ARG A 81 9.16 3.18 -5.54
C ARG A 81 10.10 2.09 -6.03
N SER A 82 10.30 1.06 -5.21
CA SER A 82 11.22 -0.03 -5.46
C SER A 82 10.53 -1.38 -5.32
N GLY A 83 10.84 -2.30 -6.20
CA GLY A 83 10.30 -3.66 -6.17
C GLY A 83 11.34 -4.69 -6.59
N PRO A 84 10.97 -5.98 -6.61
CA PRO A 84 11.89 -7.07 -6.98
C PRO A 84 12.26 -7.06 -8.44
N VAL A 85 11.52 -6.31 -9.26
CA VAL A 85 11.73 -6.18 -10.72
C VAL A 85 11.55 -4.73 -11.14
N THR A 86 11.98 -4.39 -12.35
CA THR A 86 11.87 -3.02 -12.90
C THR A 86 10.53 -2.73 -13.57
N ALA A 87 9.53 -3.61 -13.43
CA ALA A 87 8.20 -3.39 -13.99
C ALA A 87 7.48 -2.21 -13.30
N SER A 88 6.65 -1.50 -14.04
CA SER A 88 5.95 -0.30 -13.55
C SER A 88 5.08 -0.55 -12.31
N TRP A 89 4.45 -1.71 -12.23
CA TRP A 89 3.66 -2.08 -11.05
C TRP A 89 4.54 -2.18 -9.78
N ALA A 90 5.75 -2.72 -9.90
CA ALA A 90 6.67 -2.89 -8.77
C ALA A 90 7.18 -1.55 -8.20
N ASN A 91 7.10 -0.49 -8.99
CA ASN A 91 7.50 0.87 -8.61
C ASN A 91 6.30 1.78 -8.31
N SER A 92 5.08 1.24 -8.35
CA SER A 92 3.88 2.01 -8.11
C SER A 92 3.76 2.39 -6.64
N TRP A 93 3.52 3.68 -6.37
CA TRP A 93 3.31 4.17 -5.01
C TRP A 93 1.94 3.77 -4.44
N ASN A 94 0.94 3.49 -5.30
CA ASN A 94 -0.44 3.26 -4.86
C ASN A 94 -1.03 1.92 -5.30
N SER A 95 -0.45 1.22 -6.26
CA SER A 95 -1.06 0.00 -6.82
C SER A 95 0.00 -0.97 -7.31
N SER A 96 0.70 -1.59 -6.36
CA SER A 96 1.80 -2.51 -6.64
C SER A 96 1.35 -3.96 -6.61
N HIS A 97 0.93 -4.46 -5.47
CA HIS A 97 0.44 -5.84 -5.32
C HIS A 97 -0.56 -5.96 -4.17
N PRO A 98 -1.36 -7.04 -4.11
CA PRO A 98 -2.24 -7.28 -2.98
C PRO A 98 -1.48 -7.86 -1.77
N THR A 99 -2.01 -7.63 -0.56
CA THR A 99 -1.63 -8.39 0.62
C THR A 99 -2.20 -9.82 0.57
N ILE A 100 -1.60 -10.73 1.35
CA ILE A 100 -2.10 -12.12 1.46
C ILE A 100 -3.17 -12.30 2.53
N GLY A 101 -3.62 -11.23 3.15
CA GLY A 101 -4.67 -11.19 4.15
C GLY A 101 -4.79 -9.78 4.73
N CYS A 102 -5.76 -9.59 5.63
CA CYS A 102 -6.07 -8.28 6.22
C CYS A 102 -5.60 -8.11 7.66
N SER A 103 -5.07 -9.16 8.28
CA SER A 103 -4.47 -9.08 9.61
C SER A 103 -3.00 -8.64 9.54
N MET A 104 -2.49 -8.04 10.61
CA MET A 104 -1.08 -7.67 10.70
C MET A 104 -0.13 -8.87 10.53
N GLU A 105 -0.54 -10.04 10.98
CA GLU A 105 0.19 -11.30 10.79
C GLU A 105 0.37 -11.65 9.29
N LYS A 106 -0.59 -11.27 8.44
CA LYS A 106 -0.55 -11.50 6.99
C LYS A 106 0.06 -10.33 6.21
N ILE A 107 -0.01 -9.12 6.73
CA ILE A 107 0.54 -7.92 6.08
C ILE A 107 2.08 -7.86 6.24
N ARG A 108 2.59 -8.15 7.44
CA ARG A 108 4.02 -8.03 7.73
C ARG A 108 4.93 -8.92 6.88
N PRO A 109 4.61 -10.19 6.62
CA PRO A 109 5.49 -11.06 5.85
C PRO A 109 5.69 -10.64 4.39
N THR A 110 4.80 -9.82 3.85
CA THR A 110 4.86 -9.37 2.46
C THR A 110 5.50 -7.99 2.28
N GLY A 111 5.94 -7.35 3.36
CA GLY A 111 6.69 -6.09 3.30
C GLY A 111 5.95 -4.88 3.86
N GLY A 112 4.80 -5.09 4.51
CA GLY A 112 3.99 -4.05 5.11
C GLY A 112 4.09 -3.99 6.63
N ASP A 113 3.52 -2.95 7.21
CA ASP A 113 3.36 -2.78 8.65
C ASP A 113 2.05 -2.03 8.99
N GLY A 114 1.04 -2.19 8.13
CA GLY A 114 -0.28 -1.57 8.31
C GLY A 114 -0.27 -0.04 8.18
N ARG A 115 0.67 0.52 7.45
CA ARG A 115 0.81 1.96 7.25
C ARG A 115 -0.16 2.46 6.19
N LEU A 116 -0.56 3.72 6.34
CA LEU A 116 -1.41 4.47 5.41
C LEU A 116 -0.69 5.74 4.98
N TYR A 117 -0.98 6.22 3.77
CA TYR A 117 -0.59 7.56 3.38
C TYR A 117 -1.49 8.60 4.04
N CYS A 118 -0.90 9.75 4.35
CA CYS A 118 -1.62 10.93 4.79
C CYS A 118 -1.19 12.12 3.92
N PHE A 119 -2.14 12.76 3.29
CA PHE A 119 -1.91 13.96 2.48
C PHE A 119 -2.45 15.19 3.21
N ALA A 120 -1.72 16.30 3.10
CA ALA A 120 -2.21 17.56 3.61
C ALA A 120 -3.48 17.97 2.87
N ALA A 121 -4.50 18.39 3.61
CA ALA A 121 -5.69 19.04 3.07
C ALA A 121 -5.54 20.57 3.23
N ASP A 122 -5.91 21.29 2.20
CA ASP A 122 -5.90 22.76 2.20
C ASP A 122 -6.99 23.35 3.11
#